data_43c623290148534fbae48416eb617266
#
_entry.id   43c623290148534fbae48416eb617266
#
_cell.length_a   1.000
_cell.length_b   1.000
_cell.length_c   1.000
_cell.angle_alpha   90.00
_cell.angle_beta   90.00
_cell.angle_gamma   90.00
#
_symmetry.space_group_name_H-M   'P 1'
#
loop_
_entity.id
_entity.type
_entity.pdbx_description
1 polymer ?
#
loop_
_entity_poly.entity_id
_entity_poly.type
_entity_poly.pdbx_seq_one_letter_code
_entity_poly.pdbx_strand_id
1 'polypeptide(L)'
;MKPTVPLSQYFWPNMRREVEEYVKQCRNCQVNKMLTPKHKAPMEITTTAEHPFDKCCLDIVGPLPVTQGNNKYILTFQDDLSKYVVAVPIGQQDAETVARVFVANIVLKCHT
;
A
#
# COMPACT_ATOMS: atom_id res chain seq x y z
N MET A 1 -21.82 -18.11 2.31
CA MET A 1 -21.57 -19.50 1.97
C MET A 1 -21.93 -19.70 0.50
N LYS A 2 -20.99 -20.01 -0.35
CA LYS A 2 -21.29 -20.46 -1.71
C LYS A 2 -21.87 -21.88 -1.59
N PRO A 3 -22.98 -22.22 -2.24
CA PRO A 3 -23.46 -23.59 -2.24
C PRO A 3 -22.39 -24.47 -2.90
N THR A 4 -21.88 -25.40 -2.13
CA THR A 4 -20.86 -26.39 -2.55
C THR A 4 -21.41 -27.54 -3.37
N VAL A 5 -22.61 -27.39 -3.92
CA VAL A 5 -23.19 -28.40 -4.83
C VAL A 5 -22.68 -28.06 -6.24
N PRO A 6 -21.96 -28.96 -6.90
CA PRO A 6 -21.52 -28.72 -8.28
C PRO A 6 -22.75 -28.57 -9.18
N LEU A 7 -23.00 -27.38 -9.69
CA LEU A 7 -24.07 -27.05 -10.63
C LEU A 7 -24.00 -27.87 -11.94
N SER A 8 -22.89 -28.58 -12.15
CA SER A 8 -22.67 -29.46 -13.28
C SER A 8 -23.56 -30.72 -13.30
N GLN A 9 -24.26 -31.03 -12.19
CA GLN A 9 -25.17 -32.18 -12.10
C GLN A 9 -26.62 -31.87 -12.47
N TYR A 10 -26.95 -30.58 -12.61
CA TYR A 10 -28.32 -30.13 -12.86
C TYR A 10 -28.34 -29.20 -14.07
N PHE A 11 -29.30 -29.42 -14.95
CA PHE A 11 -29.54 -28.56 -16.10
C PHE A 11 -31.05 -28.45 -16.40
N TRP A 12 -31.53 -27.22 -16.55
CA TRP A 12 -32.85 -26.89 -17.08
C TRP A 12 -32.82 -25.64 -17.93
N PRO A 13 -33.76 -25.43 -18.86
CA PRO A 13 -33.82 -24.23 -19.66
C PRO A 13 -33.88 -22.96 -18.78
N ASN A 14 -33.07 -21.94 -19.08
CA ASN A 14 -32.98 -20.68 -18.36
C ASN A 14 -32.36 -20.76 -16.94
N MET A 15 -31.77 -21.90 -16.54
CA MET A 15 -31.17 -22.10 -15.24
C MET A 15 -30.30 -20.93 -14.78
N ARG A 16 -29.42 -20.42 -15.65
CA ARG A 16 -28.49 -19.35 -15.32
C ARG A 16 -29.22 -18.08 -14.90
N ARG A 17 -30.26 -17.70 -15.63
CA ARG A 17 -31.05 -16.49 -15.33
C ARG A 17 -31.82 -16.66 -14.02
N GLU A 18 -32.46 -17.78 -13.82
CA GLU A 18 -33.24 -18.07 -12.60
C GLU A 18 -32.36 -18.12 -11.35
N VAL A 19 -31.19 -18.74 -11.44
CA VAL A 19 -30.22 -18.77 -10.35
C VAL A 19 -29.68 -17.36 -10.04
N GLU A 20 -29.38 -16.56 -11.06
CA GLU A 20 -28.95 -15.16 -10.85
C GLU A 20 -30.04 -14.32 -10.19
N GLU A 21 -31.30 -14.46 -10.58
CA GLU A 21 -32.43 -13.78 -9.97
C GLU A 21 -32.65 -14.22 -8.54
N TYR A 22 -32.60 -15.53 -8.26
CA TYR A 22 -32.70 -16.06 -6.90
C TYR A 22 -31.61 -15.53 -5.99
N VAL A 23 -30.37 -15.52 -6.44
CA VAL A 23 -29.23 -14.98 -5.67
C VAL A 23 -29.37 -13.47 -5.44
N LYS A 24 -29.87 -12.71 -6.43
CA LYS A 24 -30.12 -11.27 -6.29
C LYS A 24 -31.21 -10.95 -5.25
N GLN A 25 -32.20 -11.80 -5.10
CA GLN A 25 -33.35 -11.63 -4.17
C GLN A 25 -33.02 -12.17 -2.78
N CYS A 26 -31.91 -12.87 -2.58
CA CYS A 26 -31.55 -13.47 -1.31
C CYS A 26 -31.29 -12.40 -0.22
N ARG A 27 -32.21 -12.28 0.75
CA ARG A 27 -32.17 -11.29 1.83
C ARG A 27 -30.89 -11.40 2.65
N ASN A 28 -30.46 -12.61 3.00
CA ASN A 28 -29.24 -12.83 3.77
C ASN A 28 -27.99 -12.38 3.02
N CYS A 29 -27.96 -12.63 1.69
CA CYS A 29 -26.84 -12.15 0.86
C CYS A 29 -26.83 -10.61 0.75
N GLN A 30 -28.01 -9.98 0.67
CA GLN A 30 -28.11 -8.51 0.57
C GLN A 30 -27.67 -7.82 1.86
N VAL A 31 -28.04 -8.35 3.03
CA VAL A 31 -27.69 -7.77 4.33
C VAL A 31 -26.19 -7.97 4.65
N ASN A 32 -25.63 -9.13 4.31
CA ASN A 32 -24.26 -9.49 4.65
C ASN A 32 -23.24 -9.14 3.55
N LYS A 33 -23.71 -8.69 2.40
CA LYS A 33 -22.82 -8.33 1.31
C LYS A 33 -22.23 -6.94 1.56
N MET A 34 -20.96 -6.87 1.88
CA MET A 34 -20.25 -5.59 1.88
C MET A 34 -20.31 -4.99 0.48
N LEU A 35 -21.02 -3.87 0.36
CA LEU A 35 -21.02 -3.07 -0.87
C LEU A 35 -19.64 -2.48 -1.05
N THR A 36 -18.84 -3.10 -1.88
CA THR A 36 -17.60 -2.48 -2.34
C THR A 36 -17.99 -1.38 -3.35
N PRO A 37 -17.80 -0.10 -3.05
CA PRO A 37 -18.12 0.96 -3.98
C PRO A 37 -17.30 0.76 -5.26
N LYS A 38 -17.98 0.68 -6.40
CA LYS A 38 -17.34 0.52 -7.72
C LYS A 38 -16.69 1.82 -8.24
N HIS A 39 -16.68 2.87 -7.44
CA HIS A 39 -16.02 4.12 -7.80
C HIS A 39 -14.50 3.95 -7.65
N LYS A 40 -13.84 3.66 -8.77
CA LYS A 40 -12.41 3.95 -8.88
C LYS A 40 -12.30 5.45 -9.03
N ALA A 41 -11.72 6.11 -8.05
CA ALA A 41 -11.29 7.50 -8.22
C ALA A 41 -10.40 7.57 -9.47
N PRO A 42 -10.57 8.60 -10.34
CA PRO A 42 -9.66 8.78 -11.46
C PRO A 42 -8.23 8.89 -10.91
N MET A 43 -7.30 8.21 -11.57
CA MET A 43 -5.90 8.27 -11.19
C MET A 43 -5.37 9.65 -11.57
N GLU A 44 -5.00 10.44 -10.58
CA GLU A 44 -4.34 11.71 -10.80
C GLU A 44 -2.86 11.44 -11.09
N ILE A 45 -2.41 11.84 -12.27
CA ILE A 45 -0.99 11.72 -12.63
C ILE A 45 -0.26 12.84 -11.91
N THR A 46 0.49 12.49 -10.88
CA THR A 46 1.41 13.43 -10.23
C THR A 46 2.55 13.76 -11.17
N THR A 47 3.01 15.01 -11.16
CA THR A 47 4.14 15.47 -11.98
C THR A 47 5.34 14.55 -11.81
N THR A 48 5.91 14.11 -12.94
CA THR A 48 7.17 13.38 -12.96
C THR A 48 8.31 14.35 -12.63
N ALA A 49 9.26 13.92 -11.81
CA ALA A 49 10.47 14.70 -11.53
C ALA A 49 11.30 14.88 -12.81
N GLU A 50 11.73 16.10 -13.08
CA GLU A 50 12.55 16.42 -14.26
C GLU A 50 14.06 16.44 -13.94
N HIS A 51 14.40 16.78 -12.69
CA HIS A 51 15.77 16.81 -12.18
C HIS A 51 15.94 15.92 -10.96
N PRO A 52 17.17 15.45 -10.67
CA PRO A 52 17.46 14.75 -9.43
C PRO A 52 17.08 15.61 -8.22
N PHE A 53 16.48 14.97 -7.22
CA PHE A 53 16.01 15.57 -5.96
C PHE A 53 14.80 16.53 -6.06
N ASP A 54 14.18 16.69 -7.22
CA ASP A 54 12.91 17.42 -7.35
C ASP A 54 11.79 16.76 -6.55
N LYS A 55 11.81 15.42 -6.52
CA LYS A 55 10.82 14.62 -5.80
C LYS A 55 11.51 13.47 -5.09
N CYS A 56 11.38 13.47 -3.77
CA CYS A 56 12.00 12.47 -2.92
C CYS A 56 10.96 11.81 -2.02
N CYS A 57 11.17 10.54 -1.72
CA CYS A 57 10.38 9.76 -0.79
C CYS A 57 11.20 9.52 0.48
N LEU A 58 10.56 9.70 1.63
CA LEU A 58 11.11 9.40 2.95
C LEU A 58 10.20 8.38 3.62
N ASP A 59 10.78 7.31 4.17
CA ASP A 59 10.03 6.28 4.87
C ASP A 59 10.81 5.71 6.07
N ILE A 60 10.09 5.14 7.03
CA ILE A 60 10.67 4.52 8.22
C ILE A 60 10.20 3.07 8.29
N VAL A 61 11.14 2.14 8.26
CA VAL A 61 10.91 0.71 8.39
C VAL A 61 11.19 0.25 9.82
N GLY A 62 10.28 -0.49 10.41
CA GLY A 62 10.43 -1.06 11.75
C GLY A 62 9.11 -1.17 12.53
N PRO A 63 9.15 -1.59 13.80
CA PRO A 63 10.35 -1.89 14.59
C PRO A 63 10.99 -3.24 14.21
N LEU A 64 12.30 -3.26 14.11
CA LEU A 64 13.12 -4.45 13.89
C LEU A 64 13.77 -4.91 15.22
N PRO A 65 14.34 -6.12 15.29
CA PRO A 65 15.12 -6.52 16.45
C PRO A 65 16.21 -5.51 16.78
N VAL A 66 16.33 -5.18 18.06
CA VAL A 66 17.29 -4.17 18.53
C VAL A 66 18.71 -4.62 18.25
N THR A 67 19.48 -3.78 17.56
CA THR A 67 20.91 -4.04 17.29
C THR A 67 21.79 -3.69 18.50
N GLN A 68 23.08 -4.06 18.47
CA GLN A 68 24.05 -3.67 19.50
C GLN A 68 24.18 -2.13 19.65
N GLY A 69 23.92 -1.36 18.59
CA GLY A 69 23.89 0.10 18.60
C GLY A 69 22.56 0.70 19.05
N ASN A 70 21.67 -0.10 19.65
CA ASN A 70 20.33 0.31 20.12
C ASN A 70 19.42 0.88 19.02
N ASN A 71 19.64 0.49 17.78
CA ASN A 71 18.80 0.85 16.64
C ASN A 71 17.73 -0.23 16.41
N LYS A 72 16.51 0.19 16.13
CA LYS A 72 15.37 -0.69 15.84
C LYS A 72 14.53 -0.23 14.65
N TYR A 73 14.91 0.87 14.01
CA TYR A 73 14.27 1.38 12.80
C TYR A 73 15.32 1.69 11.74
N ILE A 74 14.89 1.74 10.49
CA ILE A 74 15.70 2.18 9.35
C ILE A 74 14.98 3.35 8.70
N LEU A 75 15.62 4.52 8.66
CA LEU A 75 15.17 5.66 7.88
C LEU A 75 15.65 5.47 6.44
N THR A 76 14.74 5.40 5.49
CA THR A 76 15.03 5.30 4.07
C THR A 76 14.69 6.61 3.37
N PHE A 77 15.55 7.04 2.48
CA PHE A 77 15.36 8.17 1.58
C PHE A 77 15.60 7.69 0.16
N GLN A 78 14.72 8.05 -0.77
CA GLN A 78 14.86 7.71 -2.18
C GLN A 78 14.51 8.89 -3.06
N ASP A 79 15.37 9.21 -4.01
CA ASP A 79 15.08 10.13 -5.12
C ASP A 79 14.22 9.42 -6.18
N ASP A 80 13.14 10.08 -6.59
CA ASP A 80 12.18 9.48 -7.52
C ASP A 80 12.72 9.35 -8.95
N LEU A 81 13.60 10.25 -9.39
CA LEU A 81 14.17 10.22 -10.73
C LEU A 81 15.33 9.24 -10.85
N SER A 82 16.40 9.46 -10.09
CA SER A 82 17.64 8.67 -10.18
C SER A 82 17.55 7.31 -9.49
N LYS A 83 16.52 7.10 -8.65
CA LYS A 83 16.39 5.94 -7.76
C LYS A 83 17.54 5.79 -6.76
N TYR A 84 18.29 6.88 -6.55
CA TYR A 84 19.31 6.91 -5.52
C TYR A 84 18.69 6.71 -4.13
N VAL A 85 19.24 5.79 -3.36
CA VAL A 85 18.70 5.40 -2.05
C VAL A 85 19.75 5.61 -0.97
N VAL A 86 19.35 6.21 0.14
CA VAL A 86 20.11 6.27 1.39
C VAL A 86 19.32 5.59 2.48
N ALA A 87 19.94 4.68 3.22
CA ALA A 87 19.33 4.01 4.37
C ALA A 87 20.18 4.20 5.61
N VAL A 88 19.59 4.69 6.70
CA VAL A 88 20.29 5.01 7.95
C VAL A 88 19.58 4.34 9.12
N PRO A 89 20.29 3.56 9.97
CA PRO A 89 19.71 2.99 11.17
C PRO A 89 19.45 4.08 12.22
N ILE A 90 18.28 4.05 12.85
CA ILE A 90 17.87 4.97 13.90
C ILE A 90 17.27 4.22 15.10
N GLY A 91 17.46 4.79 16.30
CA GLY A 91 16.94 4.19 17.53
C GLY A 91 15.48 4.52 17.81
N GLN A 92 15.03 5.71 17.38
CA GLN A 92 13.68 6.20 17.62
C GLN A 92 13.10 6.81 16.33
N GLN A 93 11.78 6.81 16.23
CA GLN A 93 11.05 7.34 15.06
C GLN A 93 10.42 8.73 15.34
N ASP A 94 10.97 9.46 16.33
CA ASP A 94 10.52 10.82 16.65
C ASP A 94 11.01 11.83 15.61
N ALA A 95 10.26 12.93 15.48
CA ALA A 95 10.52 13.94 14.47
C ALA A 95 11.92 14.59 14.59
N GLU A 96 12.40 14.77 15.81
CA GLU A 96 13.72 15.38 16.07
C GLU A 96 14.86 14.47 15.58
N THR A 97 14.81 13.17 15.90
CA THR A 97 15.80 12.18 15.44
C THR A 97 15.78 12.07 13.91
N VAL A 98 14.59 11.98 13.30
CA VAL A 98 14.44 11.92 11.86
C VAL A 98 15.00 13.16 11.18
N ALA A 99 14.66 14.36 11.67
CA ALA A 99 15.15 15.62 11.10
C ALA A 99 16.68 15.75 11.19
N ARG A 100 17.25 15.42 12.34
CA ARG A 100 18.70 15.45 12.56
C ARG A 100 19.44 14.49 11.62
N VAL A 101 18.97 13.25 11.52
CA VAL A 101 19.56 12.22 10.65
C VAL A 101 19.40 12.58 9.17
N PHE A 102 18.26 13.12 8.78
CA PHE A 102 17.99 13.60 7.44
C PHE A 102 18.97 14.70 7.02
N VAL A 103 19.13 15.74 7.84
CA VAL A 103 20.07 16.82 7.56
C VAL A 103 21.52 16.29 7.46
N ALA A 104 21.96 15.49 8.43
CA ALA A 104 23.33 15.01 8.50
C ALA A 104 23.73 14.05 7.36
N ASN A 105 22.82 13.21 6.89
CA ASN A 105 23.14 12.15 5.93
C ASN A 105 22.66 12.43 4.51
N ILE A 106 21.70 13.33 4.34
CA ILE A 106 21.09 13.59 3.03
C ILE A 106 21.41 15.01 2.59
N VAL A 107 20.97 16.03 3.35
CA VAL A 107 21.16 17.43 2.94
C VAL A 107 22.64 17.79 2.82
N LEU A 108 23.46 17.46 3.82
CA LEU A 108 24.88 17.81 3.82
C LEU A 108 25.74 16.98 2.86
N LYS A 109 25.25 15.82 2.39
CA LYS A 109 25.99 14.96 1.47
C LYS A 109 25.58 15.14 0.00
N CYS A 110 24.36 15.60 -0.25
CA CYS A 110 23.85 15.78 -1.63
C CYS A 110 24.14 17.19 -2.21
N HIS A 111 24.76 18.07 -1.43
CA HIS A 111 25.14 19.44 -1.85
C HIS A 111 26.60 19.58 -2.31
N THR A 112 27.18 18.52 -2.84
CA THR A 112 28.53 18.60 -3.45
C THR A 112 28.46 18.50 -4.96
#